data_98e59988ae45ecc9d68cb930a10d9ea7
#
_entry.id   98e59988ae45ecc9d68cb930a10d9ea7
#
_cell.length_a   1.000
_cell.length_b   1.000
_cell.length_c   1.000
_cell.angle_alpha   90.00
_cell.angle_beta   90.00
_cell.angle_gamma   90.00
#
_symmetry.space_group_name_H-M   'P 1'
#
loop_
_entity.id
_entity.type
_entity.pdbx_description
1 polymer ?
#
loop_
_entity_poly.entity_id
_entity_poly.type
_entity_poly.pdbx_seq_one_letter_code
_entity_poly.pdbx_strand_id
1 'polypeptide(L)'
;MNIPTRYASRVALAVGLSVVTEEIIRYPHAVRAALCSSLVAGLPTFRRALMRQRFLLVWLGGMIGIFVETLFRDAPWFFLPAYFVLVVMLYKIASKSRDVATMTIVGYGLTGSLQNHFTGYADDPVMGGFYRALYCCIGLVAASLAFVIIPIKKPPKGSRVTPVSYPMRDLFYLGFCAATAEWVGALTSQYFSSAFLVLMSLTWGVQLCTIKDKRTMAWNGSLGVLGLLVLLMFDVAVSFSTNDFGCYLAGFLCLIFGIAWLKVKYPVMAPRMGIFIMITTAGVCMVPGPYESFAVILKVIFSMFAGMALSTILWFIDSSLRSVELSVVPMNKREPDTV
;
A
#
# COMPACT_ATOMS: atom_id res chain seq x y z
N MET A 1 14.20 -9.89 -25.65
CA MET A 1 13.61 -10.18 -24.31
C MET A 1 12.19 -10.67 -24.46
N ASN A 2 11.83 -11.76 -23.81
CA ASN A 2 10.46 -12.27 -23.75
C ASN A 2 9.56 -11.36 -22.82
N ILE A 3 8.24 -11.57 -22.89
CA ILE A 3 7.28 -10.73 -22.14
C ILE A 3 7.53 -10.73 -20.63
N PRO A 4 7.74 -11.89 -19.95
CA PRO A 4 8.03 -11.94 -18.54
C PRO A 4 9.27 -11.12 -18.13
N THR A 5 10.35 -11.24 -18.90
CA THR A 5 11.60 -10.51 -18.63
C THR A 5 11.41 -9.01 -18.80
N ARG A 6 10.73 -8.54 -19.86
CA ARG A 6 10.42 -7.11 -20.05
C ARG A 6 9.58 -6.55 -18.91
N TYR A 7 8.59 -7.30 -18.46
CA TYR A 7 7.76 -6.90 -17.33
C TYR A 7 8.56 -6.78 -16.04
N ALA A 8 9.36 -7.80 -15.73
CA ALA A 8 10.21 -7.82 -14.54
C ALA A 8 11.24 -6.69 -14.56
N SER A 9 11.92 -6.49 -15.72
CA SER A 9 12.86 -5.37 -15.88
C SER A 9 12.21 -4.00 -15.71
N ARG A 10 10.95 -3.83 -16.19
CA ARG A 10 10.21 -2.57 -16.00
C ARG A 10 9.93 -2.31 -14.53
N VAL A 11 9.48 -3.32 -13.78
CA VAL A 11 9.20 -3.18 -12.34
C VAL A 11 10.50 -2.89 -11.58
N ALA A 12 11.55 -3.65 -11.82
CA ALA A 12 12.86 -3.44 -11.20
C ALA A 12 13.45 -2.06 -11.52
N LEU A 13 13.36 -1.59 -12.78
CA LEU A 13 13.81 -0.26 -13.17
C LEU A 13 13.04 0.85 -12.44
N ALA A 14 11.71 0.75 -12.36
CA ALA A 14 10.89 1.74 -11.67
C ALA A 14 11.23 1.83 -10.18
N VAL A 15 11.38 0.68 -9.52
CA VAL A 15 11.76 0.61 -8.11
C VAL A 15 13.18 1.13 -7.91
N GLY A 16 14.14 0.74 -8.75
CA GLY A 16 15.52 1.19 -8.67
C GLY A 16 15.64 2.72 -8.83
N LEU A 17 14.97 3.31 -9.82
CA LEU A 17 14.92 4.76 -9.99
C LEU A 17 14.34 5.47 -8.75
N SER A 18 13.32 4.89 -8.16
CA SER A 18 12.69 5.46 -6.95
C SER A 18 13.66 5.42 -5.77
N VAL A 19 14.28 4.26 -5.48
CA VAL A 19 15.20 4.09 -4.35
C VAL A 19 16.42 4.98 -4.49
N VAL A 20 17.02 5.06 -5.70
CA VAL A 20 18.16 5.97 -5.94
C VAL A 20 17.77 7.43 -5.74
N THR A 21 16.58 7.83 -6.18
CA THR A 21 16.10 9.20 -5.99
C THR A 21 15.86 9.50 -4.51
N GLU A 22 15.29 8.55 -3.75
CA GLU A 22 15.10 8.64 -2.30
C GLU A 22 16.44 8.83 -1.58
N GLU A 23 17.46 8.05 -1.97
CA GLU A 23 18.80 8.15 -1.38
C GLU A 23 19.47 9.51 -1.67
N ILE A 24 19.28 10.06 -2.89
CA ILE A 24 19.81 11.38 -3.25
C ILE A 24 19.15 12.49 -2.41
N ILE A 25 17.84 12.43 -2.19
CA ILE A 25 17.10 13.43 -1.43
C ILE A 25 17.38 13.31 0.08
N ARG A 26 17.69 12.11 0.56
CA ARG A 26 18.05 11.80 1.96
C ARG A 26 17.09 12.33 3.03
N TYR A 27 15.80 12.46 2.71
CA TYR A 27 14.83 12.83 3.73
C TYR A 27 14.43 11.59 4.54
N PRO A 28 14.39 11.66 5.88
CA PRO A 28 14.04 10.54 6.74
C PRO A 28 12.67 9.95 6.39
N HIS A 29 12.57 8.61 6.36
CA HIS A 29 11.32 7.87 6.16
C HIS A 29 10.70 7.92 4.74
N ALA A 30 11.53 7.94 3.72
CA ALA A 30 11.19 8.14 2.31
C ALA A 30 10.69 6.89 1.54
N VAL A 31 10.11 5.93 2.19
CA VAL A 31 9.76 4.59 1.66
C VAL A 31 8.75 4.55 0.51
N ARG A 32 8.09 5.64 0.21
CA ARG A 32 6.83 5.64 -0.55
C ARG A 32 7.00 5.68 -2.05
N ALA A 33 8.11 6.22 -2.54
CA ALA A 33 8.34 6.27 -3.97
C ALA A 33 8.47 4.86 -4.54
N ALA A 34 9.25 4.00 -3.90
CA ALA A 34 9.42 2.61 -4.33
C ALA A 34 8.12 1.80 -4.27
N LEU A 35 7.28 2.01 -3.24
CA LEU A 35 5.96 1.39 -3.15
C LEU A 35 5.03 1.81 -4.29
N CYS A 36 4.89 3.12 -4.53
CA CYS A 36 4.08 3.64 -5.61
C CYS A 36 4.58 3.18 -6.98
N SER A 37 5.90 3.16 -7.16
CA SER A 37 6.50 2.74 -8.43
C SER A 37 6.31 1.26 -8.70
N SER A 38 6.49 0.38 -7.71
CA SER A 38 6.30 -1.07 -7.86
C SER A 38 4.86 -1.42 -8.22
N LEU A 39 3.89 -0.78 -7.55
CA LEU A 39 2.47 -0.99 -7.77
C LEU A 39 2.06 -0.56 -9.18
N VAL A 40 2.49 0.63 -9.63
CA VAL A 40 2.13 1.17 -10.93
C VAL A 40 2.88 0.49 -12.07
N ALA A 41 4.19 0.29 -11.95
CA ALA A 41 4.98 -0.42 -12.96
C ALA A 41 4.53 -1.89 -13.12
N GLY A 42 3.94 -2.45 -12.08
CA GLY A 42 3.29 -3.77 -12.07
C GLY A 42 1.97 -3.85 -12.83
N LEU A 43 1.43 -2.75 -13.34
CA LEU A 43 0.19 -2.76 -14.13
C LEU A 43 0.45 -3.22 -15.57
N PRO A 44 -0.54 -3.89 -16.20
CA PRO A 44 -0.38 -4.39 -17.58
C PRO A 44 -0.31 -3.28 -18.61
N THR A 45 -1.00 -2.16 -18.39
CA THR A 45 -1.12 -1.07 -19.36
C THR A 45 -0.91 0.29 -18.70
N PHE A 46 -0.31 1.20 -19.45
CA PHE A 46 -0.16 2.60 -19.07
C PHE A 46 -1.36 3.43 -19.55
N ARG A 47 -2.07 4.10 -18.65
CA ARG A 47 -3.20 4.98 -18.95
C ARG A 47 -2.93 6.38 -18.42
N ARG A 48 -2.64 7.35 -19.31
CA ARG A 48 -2.30 8.74 -18.93
C ARG A 48 -3.36 9.39 -18.04
N ALA A 49 -4.65 9.17 -18.32
CA ALA A 49 -5.73 9.73 -17.51
C ALA A 49 -5.70 9.22 -16.05
N LEU A 50 -5.51 7.92 -15.87
CA LEU A 50 -5.37 7.33 -14.51
C LEU A 50 -4.12 7.82 -13.79
N MET A 51 -3.01 8.06 -14.51
CA MET A 51 -1.80 8.61 -13.89
C MET A 51 -2.04 10.03 -13.40
N ARG A 52 -2.67 10.90 -14.19
CA ARG A 52 -3.05 12.25 -13.75
C ARG A 52 -3.96 12.21 -12.52
N GLN A 53 -4.95 11.33 -12.52
CA GLN A 53 -5.85 11.15 -11.38
C GLN A 53 -5.10 10.71 -10.12
N ARG A 54 -4.16 9.77 -10.24
CA ARG A 54 -3.33 9.31 -9.11
C ARG A 54 -2.45 10.43 -8.55
N PHE A 55 -1.80 11.21 -9.43
CA PHE A 55 -1.05 12.39 -9.01
C PHE A 55 -1.92 13.36 -8.21
N LEU A 56 -3.08 13.74 -8.74
CA LEU A 56 -4.00 14.65 -8.08
C LEU A 56 -4.48 14.12 -6.73
N LEU A 57 -4.83 12.83 -6.66
CA LEU A 57 -5.32 12.21 -5.43
C LEU A 57 -4.24 12.13 -4.36
N VAL A 58 -2.99 11.85 -4.73
CA VAL A 58 -1.86 11.83 -3.79
C VAL A 58 -1.59 13.22 -3.24
N TRP A 59 -1.53 14.24 -4.11
CA TRP A 59 -1.36 15.61 -3.68
C TRP A 59 -2.51 16.11 -2.82
N LEU A 60 -3.73 15.87 -3.26
CA LEU A 60 -4.93 16.25 -2.52
C LEU A 60 -4.95 15.57 -1.14
N GLY A 61 -4.68 14.25 -1.10
CA GLY A 61 -4.61 13.49 0.15
C GLY A 61 -3.53 14.02 1.09
N GLY A 62 -2.34 14.30 0.57
CA GLY A 62 -1.24 14.88 1.33
C GLY A 62 -1.56 16.25 1.89
N MET A 63 -2.05 17.16 1.05
CA MET A 63 -2.36 18.55 1.46
C MET A 63 -3.53 18.63 2.46
N ILE A 64 -4.61 17.90 2.19
CA ILE A 64 -5.75 17.86 3.12
C ILE A 64 -5.34 17.18 4.43
N GLY A 65 -4.52 16.12 4.37
CA GLY A 65 -4.01 15.47 5.57
C GLY A 65 -3.19 16.43 6.44
N ILE A 66 -2.26 17.20 5.85
CA ILE A 66 -1.49 18.25 6.56
C ILE A 66 -2.44 19.27 7.18
N PHE A 67 -3.44 19.72 6.43
CA PHE A 67 -4.42 20.69 6.92
C PHE A 67 -5.20 20.14 8.13
N VAL A 68 -5.70 18.91 8.04
CA VAL A 68 -6.42 18.26 9.15
C VAL A 68 -5.51 18.05 10.35
N GLU A 69 -4.26 17.62 10.14
CA GLU A 69 -3.28 17.48 11.22
C GLU A 69 -3.02 18.82 11.91
N THR A 70 -2.77 19.88 11.14
CA THR A 70 -2.50 21.21 11.69
C THR A 70 -3.70 21.77 12.44
N LEU A 71 -4.92 21.59 11.91
CA LEU A 71 -6.15 22.10 12.49
C LEU A 71 -6.52 21.41 13.82
N PHE A 72 -6.28 20.11 13.91
CA PHE A 72 -6.67 19.31 15.08
C PHE A 72 -5.50 18.87 15.95
N ARG A 73 -4.32 19.48 15.77
CA ARG A 73 -3.11 19.14 16.52
C ARG A 73 -3.32 19.16 18.03
N ASP A 74 -4.04 20.16 18.53
CA ASP A 74 -4.30 20.35 19.95
C ASP A 74 -5.61 19.71 20.42
N ALA A 75 -6.34 19.05 19.54
CA ALA A 75 -7.64 18.46 19.81
C ALA A 75 -7.76 17.02 19.26
N PRO A 76 -7.02 16.04 19.81
CA PRO A 76 -6.91 14.70 19.27
C PRO A 76 -8.25 13.95 19.17
N TRP A 77 -9.23 14.29 19.99
CA TRP A 77 -10.56 13.69 19.94
C TRP A 77 -11.34 14.06 18.67
N PHE A 78 -11.11 15.25 18.11
CA PHE A 78 -11.71 15.65 16.84
C PHE A 78 -10.90 15.16 15.64
N PHE A 79 -9.62 14.84 15.84
CA PHE A 79 -8.76 14.36 14.78
C PHE A 79 -9.25 13.03 14.20
N LEU A 80 -9.57 12.01 15.02
CA LEU A 80 -10.00 10.71 14.53
C LEU A 80 -11.30 10.74 13.70
N PRO A 81 -12.38 11.43 14.13
CA PRO A 81 -13.57 11.60 13.30
C PRO A 81 -13.29 12.37 12.01
N ALA A 82 -12.49 13.45 12.05
CA ALA A 82 -12.13 14.21 10.87
C ALA A 82 -11.33 13.36 9.89
N TYR A 83 -10.38 12.57 10.40
CA TYR A 83 -9.59 11.64 9.63
C TYR A 83 -10.44 10.56 8.96
N PHE A 84 -11.36 9.95 9.72
CA PHE A 84 -12.32 9.00 9.18
C PHE A 84 -13.10 9.58 7.99
N VAL A 85 -13.68 10.78 8.15
CA VAL A 85 -14.43 11.45 7.08
C VAL A 85 -13.53 11.72 5.88
N LEU A 86 -12.31 12.20 6.10
CA LEU A 86 -11.34 12.46 5.04
C LEU A 86 -11.01 11.21 4.23
N VAL A 87 -10.72 10.11 4.92
CA VAL A 87 -10.45 8.80 4.29
C VAL A 87 -11.64 8.38 3.43
N VAL A 88 -12.86 8.40 3.97
CA VAL A 88 -14.07 8.03 3.23
C VAL A 88 -14.26 8.91 1.99
N MET A 89 -14.07 10.23 2.10
CA MET A 89 -14.23 11.16 0.99
C MET A 89 -13.20 10.90 -0.13
N LEU A 90 -11.93 10.73 0.22
CA LEU A 90 -10.87 10.49 -0.76
C LEU A 90 -11.03 9.13 -1.44
N TYR A 91 -11.37 8.09 -0.69
CA TYR A 91 -11.67 6.79 -1.26
C TYR A 91 -12.93 6.81 -2.14
N LYS A 92 -13.93 7.63 -1.82
CA LYS A 92 -15.09 7.85 -2.70
C LYS A 92 -14.69 8.47 -4.04
N ILE A 93 -13.77 9.43 -4.03
CA ILE A 93 -13.24 10.01 -5.28
C ILE A 93 -12.42 8.97 -6.04
N ALA A 94 -11.54 8.24 -5.36
CA ALA A 94 -10.69 7.20 -5.94
C ALA A 94 -11.50 6.03 -6.53
N SER A 95 -12.60 5.63 -5.90
CA SER A 95 -13.45 4.52 -6.32
C SER A 95 -14.07 4.71 -7.71
N LYS A 96 -14.21 5.96 -8.17
CA LYS A 96 -14.64 6.28 -9.54
C LYS A 96 -13.71 5.71 -10.61
N SER A 97 -12.43 5.49 -10.28
CA SER A 97 -11.46 4.85 -11.19
C SER A 97 -11.72 3.36 -11.41
N ARG A 98 -12.43 2.71 -10.50
CA ARG A 98 -12.65 1.26 -10.43
C ARG A 98 -11.36 0.44 -10.48
N ASP A 99 -10.28 0.99 -9.94
CA ASP A 99 -8.93 0.44 -10.04
C ASP A 99 -8.32 0.28 -8.64
N VAL A 100 -7.98 -0.96 -8.29
CA VAL A 100 -7.39 -1.32 -6.99
C VAL A 100 -6.08 -0.57 -6.74
N ALA A 101 -5.23 -0.40 -7.76
CA ALA A 101 -3.97 0.30 -7.61
C ALA A 101 -4.17 1.77 -7.24
N THR A 102 -5.17 2.44 -7.83
CA THR A 102 -5.52 3.82 -7.47
C THR A 102 -6.01 3.92 -6.03
N MET A 103 -6.86 2.98 -5.59
CA MET A 103 -7.31 2.91 -4.20
C MET A 103 -6.13 2.74 -3.23
N THR A 104 -5.21 1.84 -3.52
CA THR A 104 -4.02 1.61 -2.68
C THR A 104 -3.10 2.84 -2.62
N ILE A 105 -2.85 3.50 -3.76
CA ILE A 105 -1.99 4.70 -3.83
C ILE A 105 -2.56 5.87 -3.02
N VAL A 106 -3.88 6.03 -3.02
CA VAL A 106 -4.54 7.05 -2.18
C VAL A 106 -4.26 6.79 -0.70
N GLY A 107 -4.30 5.53 -0.27
CA GLY A 107 -3.90 5.14 1.09
C GLY A 107 -2.47 5.57 1.42
N TYR A 108 -1.54 5.42 0.49
CA TYR A 108 -0.14 5.85 0.68
C TYR A 108 0.00 7.38 0.83
N GLY A 109 -0.74 8.14 0.04
CA GLY A 109 -0.78 9.60 0.17
C GLY A 109 -1.34 10.06 1.52
N LEU A 110 -2.46 9.44 1.94
CA LEU A 110 -3.11 9.74 3.21
C LEU A 110 -2.24 9.43 4.43
N THR A 111 -1.68 8.22 4.50
CA THR A 111 -0.84 7.80 5.64
C THR A 111 0.41 8.67 5.80
N GLY A 112 0.76 9.42 4.76
CA GLY A 112 1.86 10.33 4.74
C GLY A 112 1.76 11.50 5.67
N SER A 113 0.61 12.10 5.68
CA SER A 113 0.39 13.34 6.38
C SER A 113 0.13 13.17 7.89
N LEU A 114 -0.22 11.98 8.32
CA LEU A 114 -0.79 11.75 9.65
C LEU A 114 0.16 11.14 10.68
N GLN A 115 1.36 10.76 10.25
CA GLN A 115 2.35 10.09 11.09
C GLN A 115 2.90 10.92 12.22
N ASN A 116 2.86 12.23 12.09
CA ASN A 116 3.61 13.11 12.97
C ASN A 116 2.86 13.48 14.26
N HIS A 117 1.54 13.27 14.26
CA HIS A 117 0.71 13.70 15.39
C HIS A 117 1.02 12.94 16.69
N PHE A 118 1.36 11.65 16.59
CA PHE A 118 1.55 10.80 17.75
C PHE A 118 2.99 10.28 17.93
N THR A 119 3.87 10.48 16.97
CA THR A 119 5.19 9.85 17.01
C THR A 119 6.33 10.77 17.39
N GLY A 120 6.10 12.08 17.46
CA GLY A 120 7.14 13.05 17.86
C GLY A 120 8.37 13.11 16.92
N TYR A 121 8.32 12.45 15.77
CA TYR A 121 9.50 12.19 14.92
C TYR A 121 9.84 13.30 13.92
N ALA A 122 9.03 14.32 13.78
CA ALA A 122 9.37 15.42 12.87
C ALA A 122 9.31 16.75 13.59
N ASP A 123 10.38 17.48 13.48
CA ASP A 123 10.47 18.86 13.94
C ASP A 123 9.44 19.75 13.24
N ASP A 124 8.97 19.34 12.02
CA ASP A 124 7.93 20.04 11.25
C ASP A 124 6.98 19.03 10.56
N PRO A 125 5.74 18.86 11.08
CA PRO A 125 4.73 17.98 10.50
C PRO A 125 4.32 18.38 9.08
N VAL A 126 4.32 19.67 8.76
CA VAL A 126 3.96 20.18 7.44
C VAL A 126 4.98 19.73 6.40
N MET A 127 6.26 19.90 6.68
CA MET A 127 7.34 19.45 5.80
C MET A 127 7.36 17.95 5.66
N GLY A 128 7.14 17.20 6.76
CA GLY A 128 7.03 15.75 6.72
C GLY A 128 5.91 15.26 5.79
N GLY A 129 4.72 15.81 5.90
CA GLY A 129 3.59 15.49 5.04
C GLY A 129 3.84 15.85 3.57
N PHE A 130 4.43 17.03 3.32
CA PHE A 130 4.79 17.49 1.98
C PHE A 130 5.78 16.53 1.30
N TYR A 131 6.91 16.20 1.95
CA TYR A 131 7.90 15.29 1.39
C TYR A 131 7.31 13.91 1.08
N ARG A 132 6.43 13.40 1.94
CA ARG A 132 5.81 12.10 1.72
C ARG A 132 4.87 12.08 0.51
N ALA A 133 4.10 13.14 0.29
CA ALA A 133 3.32 13.30 -0.94
C ALA A 133 4.24 13.41 -2.16
N LEU A 134 5.36 14.16 -2.04
CA LEU A 134 6.36 14.31 -3.07
C LEU A 134 6.98 12.95 -3.45
N TYR A 135 7.34 12.11 -2.47
CA TYR A 135 7.89 10.78 -2.74
C TYR A 135 6.90 9.86 -3.47
N CYS A 136 5.63 9.89 -3.09
CA CYS A 136 4.62 9.16 -3.87
C CYS A 136 4.59 9.64 -5.34
N CYS A 137 4.68 10.94 -5.56
CA CYS A 137 4.76 11.50 -6.93
C CYS A 137 6.03 11.09 -7.66
N ILE A 138 7.18 11.07 -7.00
CA ILE A 138 8.45 10.56 -7.56
C ILE A 138 8.27 9.10 -8.01
N GLY A 139 7.66 8.26 -7.19
CA GLY A 139 7.36 6.87 -7.56
C GLY A 139 6.46 6.75 -8.79
N LEU A 140 5.45 7.63 -8.91
CA LEU A 140 4.60 7.68 -10.10
C LEU A 140 5.36 8.13 -11.35
N VAL A 141 6.29 9.08 -11.22
CA VAL A 141 7.18 9.51 -12.31
C VAL A 141 8.12 8.37 -12.72
N ALA A 142 8.79 7.74 -11.76
CA ALA A 142 9.69 6.61 -12.01
C ALA A 142 8.97 5.46 -12.73
N ALA A 143 7.75 5.11 -12.30
CA ALA A 143 6.92 4.13 -13.00
C ALA A 143 6.59 4.57 -14.43
N SER A 144 6.24 5.84 -14.64
CA SER A 144 5.92 6.38 -15.97
C SER A 144 7.13 6.32 -16.91
N LEU A 145 8.31 6.67 -16.42
CA LEU A 145 9.58 6.55 -17.16
C LEU A 145 9.87 5.09 -17.51
N ALA A 146 9.70 4.17 -16.57
CA ALA A 146 9.89 2.74 -16.83
C ALA A 146 8.95 2.20 -17.91
N PHE A 147 7.72 2.69 -18.02
CA PHE A 147 6.80 2.35 -19.12
C PHE A 147 7.28 2.88 -20.47
N VAL A 148 7.92 4.05 -20.50
CA VAL A 148 8.46 4.63 -21.73
C VAL A 148 9.73 3.88 -22.17
N ILE A 149 10.63 3.59 -21.24
CA ILE A 149 11.92 2.92 -21.50
C ILE A 149 11.72 1.45 -21.90
N ILE A 150 10.81 0.76 -21.19
CA ILE A 150 10.52 -0.67 -21.42
C ILE A 150 9.05 -0.88 -21.79
N PRO A 151 8.67 -0.53 -23.02
CA PRO A 151 7.28 -0.68 -23.47
C PRO A 151 6.93 -2.15 -23.67
N ILE A 152 5.72 -2.53 -23.22
CA ILE A 152 5.16 -3.87 -23.45
C ILE A 152 3.98 -3.70 -24.42
N LYS A 153 4.16 -4.12 -25.67
CA LYS A 153 3.14 -3.98 -26.72
C LYS A 153 1.89 -4.83 -26.48
N LYS A 154 2.07 -6.01 -25.87
CA LYS A 154 0.95 -6.93 -25.55
C LYS A 154 0.97 -7.21 -24.06
N PRO A 155 -0.12 -6.94 -23.33
CA PRO A 155 -0.18 -7.27 -21.91
C PRO A 155 -0.08 -8.79 -21.71
N PRO A 156 0.49 -9.25 -20.59
CA PRO A 156 0.55 -10.68 -20.28
C PRO A 156 -0.86 -11.32 -20.25
N LYS A 157 -0.96 -12.58 -20.69
CA LYS A 157 -2.22 -13.32 -20.60
C LYS A 157 -2.66 -13.39 -19.13
N GLY A 158 -3.95 -13.14 -18.87
CA GLY A 158 -4.50 -13.13 -17.50
C GLY A 158 -4.33 -11.81 -16.73
N SER A 159 -3.65 -10.81 -17.29
CA SER A 159 -3.40 -9.51 -16.63
C SER A 159 -4.52 -8.48 -16.81
N ARG A 160 -5.72 -8.89 -17.25
CA ARG A 160 -6.85 -7.96 -17.33
C ARG A 160 -7.20 -7.47 -15.93
N VAL A 161 -7.08 -6.17 -15.71
CA VAL A 161 -7.59 -5.53 -14.50
C VAL A 161 -9.11 -5.56 -14.59
N THR A 162 -9.74 -6.40 -13.78
CA THR A 162 -11.21 -6.38 -13.64
C THR A 162 -11.58 -5.10 -12.90
N PRO A 163 -12.50 -4.29 -13.45
CA PRO A 163 -12.98 -3.10 -12.75
C PRO A 163 -13.70 -3.53 -11.47
N VAL A 164 -13.30 -2.95 -10.34
CA VAL A 164 -13.89 -3.23 -9.03
C VAL A 164 -14.84 -2.09 -8.66
N SER A 165 -16.03 -2.46 -8.17
CA SER A 165 -16.96 -1.50 -7.59
C SER A 165 -16.78 -1.49 -6.07
N TYR A 166 -16.68 -0.31 -5.49
CA TYR A 166 -16.58 -0.11 -4.04
C TYR A 166 -17.87 0.58 -3.55
N PRO A 167 -18.82 -0.17 -3.00
CA PRO A 167 -20.02 0.41 -2.39
C PRO A 167 -19.65 1.29 -1.19
N MET A 168 -20.53 2.20 -0.78
CA MET A 168 -20.27 3.12 0.35
C MET A 168 -19.88 2.38 1.63
N ARG A 169 -20.44 1.21 1.87
CA ARG A 169 -20.10 0.38 3.03
C ARG A 169 -18.62 0.00 3.05
N ASP A 170 -18.05 -0.39 1.91
CA ASP A 170 -16.62 -0.72 1.82
C ASP A 170 -15.75 0.52 2.08
N LEU A 171 -16.22 1.70 1.67
CA LEU A 171 -15.52 2.97 1.96
C LEU A 171 -15.57 3.30 3.46
N PHE A 172 -16.71 3.09 4.12
CA PHE A 172 -16.82 3.20 5.58
C PHE A 172 -15.91 2.21 6.30
N TYR A 173 -15.89 0.95 5.84
CA TYR A 173 -14.97 -0.04 6.38
C TYR A 173 -13.50 0.42 6.27
N LEU A 174 -13.07 0.95 5.13
CA LEU A 174 -11.71 1.50 4.98
C LEU A 174 -11.46 2.70 5.90
N GLY A 175 -12.45 3.56 6.08
CA GLY A 175 -12.37 4.65 7.06
C GLY A 175 -12.18 4.13 8.48
N PHE A 176 -12.91 3.10 8.89
CA PHE A 176 -12.73 2.45 10.19
C PHE A 176 -11.37 1.78 10.32
N CYS A 177 -10.90 1.10 9.29
CA CYS A 177 -9.54 0.52 9.27
C CYS A 177 -8.49 1.58 9.54
N ALA A 178 -8.57 2.72 8.88
CA ALA A 178 -7.62 3.81 9.02
C ALA A 178 -7.68 4.43 10.43
N ALA A 179 -8.87 4.83 10.89
CA ALA A 179 -9.04 5.49 12.17
C ALA A 179 -8.65 4.59 13.36
N THR A 180 -9.04 3.30 13.30
CA THR A 180 -8.68 2.33 14.34
C THR A 180 -7.19 2.03 14.34
N ALA A 181 -6.57 1.91 13.16
CA ALA A 181 -5.14 1.69 13.04
C ALA A 181 -4.33 2.89 13.58
N GLU A 182 -4.78 4.11 13.30
CA GLU A 182 -4.16 5.32 13.85
C GLU A 182 -4.28 5.37 15.37
N TRP A 183 -5.46 5.09 15.89
CA TRP A 183 -5.70 5.05 17.34
C TRP A 183 -4.84 3.98 18.03
N VAL A 184 -4.80 2.76 17.50
CA VAL A 184 -3.95 1.69 18.02
C VAL A 184 -2.47 2.08 17.93
N GLY A 185 -2.05 2.66 16.80
CA GLY A 185 -0.69 3.14 16.61
C GLY A 185 -0.29 4.20 17.61
N ALA A 186 -1.20 5.13 17.95
CA ALA A 186 -0.99 6.14 18.98
C ALA A 186 -0.77 5.52 20.36
N LEU A 187 -1.63 4.59 20.76
CA LEU A 187 -1.55 3.90 22.05
C LEU A 187 -0.33 2.99 22.19
N THR A 188 0.18 2.48 21.08
CA THR A 188 1.24 1.47 21.05
C THR A 188 2.52 1.94 20.36
N SER A 189 2.74 3.24 20.29
CA SER A 189 3.86 3.87 19.56
C SER A 189 5.25 3.38 19.99
N GLN A 190 5.39 2.86 21.20
CA GLN A 190 6.61 2.24 21.68
C GLN A 190 6.94 0.93 20.94
N TYR A 191 5.91 0.15 20.58
CA TYR A 191 6.04 -1.19 20.00
C TYR A 191 5.81 -1.22 18.50
N PHE A 192 4.91 -0.36 17.99
CA PHE A 192 4.52 -0.30 16.60
C PHE A 192 4.80 1.07 16.00
N SER A 193 5.04 1.07 14.70
CA SER A 193 5.04 2.28 13.90
C SER A 193 3.62 2.53 13.38
N SER A 194 2.96 3.59 13.85
CA SER A 194 1.59 3.94 13.46
C SER A 194 1.42 4.02 11.95
N ALA A 195 2.40 4.57 11.26
CA ALA A 195 2.37 4.68 9.80
C ALA A 195 2.29 3.34 9.08
N PHE A 196 3.06 2.36 9.50
CA PHE A 196 3.05 1.05 8.86
C PHE A 196 1.81 0.26 9.23
N LEU A 197 1.32 0.47 10.43
CA LEU A 197 0.07 -0.11 10.88
C LEU A 197 -1.10 0.42 10.03
N VAL A 198 -1.21 1.74 9.84
CA VAL A 198 -2.25 2.35 9.00
C VAL A 198 -2.07 1.98 7.52
N LEU A 199 -0.83 2.06 7.02
CA LEU A 199 -0.51 1.73 5.64
C LEU A 199 -0.94 0.30 5.28
N MET A 200 -0.59 -0.66 6.12
CA MET A 200 -0.93 -2.06 5.90
C MET A 200 -2.41 -2.34 6.14
N SER A 201 -3.01 -1.70 7.14
CA SER A 201 -4.44 -1.81 7.39
C SER A 201 -5.26 -1.34 6.17
N LEU A 202 -4.92 -0.21 5.58
CA LEU A 202 -5.59 0.30 4.38
C LEU A 202 -5.28 -0.54 3.14
N THR A 203 -4.03 -0.90 2.93
CA THR A 203 -3.61 -1.70 1.78
C THR A 203 -4.29 -3.07 1.77
N TRP A 204 -4.28 -3.74 2.91
CA TRP A 204 -4.92 -5.02 3.07
C TRP A 204 -6.45 -4.89 3.06
N GLY A 205 -7.00 -3.84 3.68
CA GLY A 205 -8.41 -3.50 3.64
C GLY A 205 -8.96 -3.35 2.23
N VAL A 206 -8.25 -2.62 1.35
CA VAL A 206 -8.61 -2.51 -0.08
C VAL A 206 -8.63 -3.88 -0.75
N GLN A 207 -7.67 -4.77 -0.43
CA GLN A 207 -7.67 -6.13 -0.97
C GLN A 207 -8.86 -6.94 -0.45
N LEU A 208 -9.18 -6.86 0.84
CA LEU A 208 -10.32 -7.55 1.45
C LEU A 208 -11.65 -7.14 0.83
N CYS A 209 -11.83 -5.87 0.47
CA CYS A 209 -13.02 -5.41 -0.27
C CYS A 209 -13.18 -6.10 -1.65
N THR A 210 -12.10 -6.61 -2.24
CA THR A 210 -12.14 -7.29 -3.54
C THR A 210 -12.30 -8.81 -3.44
N ILE A 211 -12.06 -9.37 -2.24
CA ILE A 211 -12.08 -10.81 -1.99
C ILE A 211 -13.49 -11.25 -1.58
N LYS A 212 -14.05 -12.18 -2.33
CA LYS A 212 -15.39 -12.74 -2.06
C LYS A 212 -15.36 -14.06 -1.28
N ASP A 213 -14.20 -14.70 -1.18
CA ASP A 213 -14.05 -16.04 -0.65
C ASP A 213 -13.02 -16.10 0.49
N LYS A 214 -13.40 -16.72 1.61
CA LYS A 214 -12.53 -16.89 2.80
C LYS A 214 -11.26 -17.69 2.50
N ARG A 215 -11.32 -18.67 1.57
CA ARG A 215 -10.16 -19.47 1.18
C ARG A 215 -9.13 -18.60 0.45
N THR A 216 -9.59 -17.76 -0.47
CA THR A 216 -8.73 -16.79 -1.17
C THR A 216 -8.12 -15.78 -0.21
N MET A 217 -8.88 -15.33 0.80
CA MET A 217 -8.39 -14.45 1.85
C MET A 217 -7.27 -15.11 2.67
N ALA A 218 -7.49 -16.31 3.18
CA ALA A 218 -6.50 -17.04 3.96
C ALA A 218 -5.22 -17.29 3.15
N TRP A 219 -5.36 -17.64 1.88
CA TRP A 219 -4.23 -17.87 0.97
C TRP A 219 -3.44 -16.59 0.66
N ASN A 220 -4.12 -15.48 0.43
CA ASN A 220 -3.47 -14.18 0.21
C ASN A 220 -2.78 -13.68 1.49
N GLY A 221 -3.39 -13.88 2.66
CA GLY A 221 -2.80 -13.56 3.94
C GLY A 221 -1.53 -14.36 4.21
N SER A 222 -1.54 -15.67 3.97
CA SER A 222 -0.34 -16.51 4.16
C SER A 222 0.81 -16.11 3.23
N LEU A 223 0.52 -15.68 1.99
CA LEU A 223 1.54 -15.14 1.09
C LEU A 223 2.05 -13.77 1.53
N GLY A 224 1.20 -12.95 2.15
CA GLY A 224 1.63 -11.71 2.79
C GLY A 224 2.64 -11.97 3.91
N VAL A 225 2.32 -12.91 4.80
CA VAL A 225 3.22 -13.37 5.86
C VAL A 225 4.54 -13.91 5.30
N LEU A 226 4.46 -14.77 4.28
CA LEU A 226 5.66 -15.29 3.62
C LEU A 226 6.52 -14.17 3.02
N GLY A 227 5.89 -13.14 2.42
CA GLY A 227 6.59 -11.96 1.91
C GLY A 227 7.37 -11.21 3.00
N LEU A 228 6.78 -11.04 4.17
CA LEU A 228 7.45 -10.44 5.33
C LEU A 228 8.61 -11.30 5.85
N LEU A 229 8.48 -12.62 5.86
CA LEU A 229 9.55 -13.54 6.25
C LEU A 229 10.71 -13.51 5.26
N VAL A 230 10.43 -13.51 3.95
CA VAL A 230 11.47 -13.40 2.91
C VAL A 230 12.21 -12.07 3.03
N LEU A 231 11.49 -10.99 3.33
CA LEU A 231 12.08 -9.70 3.61
C LEU A 231 13.02 -9.76 4.81
N LEU A 232 12.56 -10.28 5.94
CA LEU A 232 13.38 -10.42 7.13
C LEU A 232 14.66 -11.22 6.85
N MET A 233 14.53 -12.31 6.13
CA MET A 233 15.70 -13.12 5.73
C MET A 233 16.65 -12.35 4.81
N PHE A 234 16.12 -11.55 3.89
CA PHE A 234 16.92 -10.71 3.01
C PHE A 234 17.68 -9.65 3.81
N ASP A 235 17.01 -8.92 4.70
CA ASP A 235 17.61 -7.88 5.52
C ASP A 235 18.69 -8.45 6.46
N VAL A 236 18.44 -9.61 7.07
CA VAL A 236 19.42 -10.32 7.89
C VAL A 236 20.62 -10.74 7.04
N ALA A 237 20.40 -11.36 5.87
CA ALA A 237 21.49 -11.80 5.00
C ALA A 237 22.36 -10.64 4.52
N VAL A 238 21.74 -9.51 4.17
CA VAL A 238 22.47 -8.32 3.71
C VAL A 238 23.21 -7.65 4.87
N SER A 239 22.62 -7.56 6.05
CA SER A 239 23.27 -6.99 7.25
C SER A 239 24.54 -7.74 7.64
N PHE A 240 24.60 -9.04 7.35
CA PHE A 240 25.81 -9.84 7.58
C PHE A 240 26.81 -9.82 6.41
N SER A 241 26.40 -9.45 5.23
CA SER A 241 27.24 -9.63 4.04
C SER A 241 27.92 -8.37 3.53
N THR A 242 27.28 -7.20 3.60
CA THR A 242 27.88 -5.97 3.03
C THR A 242 27.41 -4.69 3.74
N ASN A 243 28.35 -3.73 3.86
CA ASN A 243 28.04 -2.34 4.25
C ASN A 243 27.91 -1.42 3.02
N ASP A 244 27.82 -1.99 1.81
CA ASP A 244 27.79 -1.23 0.57
C ASP A 244 26.35 -1.11 0.05
N PHE A 245 25.85 0.11 -0.07
CA PHE A 245 24.54 0.43 -0.64
C PHE A 245 24.36 -0.12 -2.05
N GLY A 246 25.42 -0.14 -2.87
CA GLY A 246 25.35 -0.68 -4.23
C GLY A 246 25.05 -2.18 -4.25
N CYS A 247 25.70 -2.94 -3.40
CA CYS A 247 25.46 -4.38 -3.25
C CYS A 247 24.04 -4.66 -2.69
N TYR A 248 23.62 -3.89 -1.70
CA TYR A 248 22.27 -3.95 -1.16
C TYR A 248 21.21 -3.71 -2.25
N LEU A 249 21.34 -2.60 -2.99
CA LEU A 249 20.43 -2.23 -4.08
C LEU A 249 20.40 -3.31 -5.16
N ALA A 250 21.55 -3.84 -5.58
CA ALA A 250 21.63 -4.90 -6.57
C ALA A 250 20.88 -6.17 -6.13
N GLY A 251 21.12 -6.63 -4.90
CA GLY A 251 20.42 -7.78 -4.33
C GLY A 251 18.90 -7.56 -4.26
N PHE A 252 18.49 -6.38 -3.83
CA PHE A 252 17.08 -6.00 -3.78
C PHE A 252 16.42 -5.99 -5.16
N LEU A 253 17.07 -5.39 -6.15
CA LEU A 253 16.55 -5.35 -7.52
C LEU A 253 16.48 -6.74 -8.14
N CYS A 254 17.42 -7.63 -7.84
CA CYS A 254 17.36 -9.04 -8.24
C CYS A 254 16.15 -9.74 -7.62
N LEU A 255 15.87 -9.51 -6.33
CA LEU A 255 14.70 -10.07 -5.64
C LEU A 255 13.39 -9.58 -6.28
N ILE A 256 13.23 -8.26 -6.46
CA ILE A 256 12.04 -7.68 -7.10
C ILE A 256 11.87 -8.18 -8.54
N PHE A 257 12.97 -8.25 -9.30
CA PHE A 257 12.95 -8.80 -10.65
C PHE A 257 12.46 -10.26 -10.65
N GLY A 258 13.01 -11.10 -9.78
CA GLY A 258 12.63 -12.50 -9.66
C GLY A 258 11.15 -12.70 -9.36
N ILE A 259 10.63 -11.97 -8.37
CA ILE A 259 9.21 -12.02 -7.98
C ILE A 259 8.30 -11.53 -9.12
N ALA A 260 8.66 -10.40 -9.75
CA ALA A 260 7.90 -9.84 -10.87
C ALA A 260 7.91 -10.78 -12.10
N TRP A 261 9.00 -11.47 -12.35
CA TRP A 261 9.11 -12.48 -13.42
C TRP A 261 8.23 -13.70 -13.15
N LEU A 262 8.23 -14.21 -11.91
CA LEU A 262 7.38 -15.32 -11.48
C LEU A 262 5.89 -14.97 -11.62
N LYS A 263 5.50 -13.75 -11.28
CA LYS A 263 4.13 -13.25 -11.44
C LYS A 263 3.61 -13.39 -12.87
N VAL A 264 4.45 -13.13 -13.86
CA VAL A 264 4.05 -13.18 -15.28
C VAL A 264 4.15 -14.58 -15.83
N LYS A 265 5.14 -15.37 -15.37
CA LYS A 265 5.34 -16.74 -15.81
C LYS A 265 4.21 -17.67 -15.33
N TYR A 266 3.69 -17.42 -14.14
CA TYR A 266 2.64 -18.22 -13.51
C TYR A 266 1.36 -17.39 -13.30
N PRO A 267 0.49 -17.24 -14.32
CA PRO A 267 -0.67 -16.35 -14.28
C PRO A 267 -1.70 -16.72 -13.20
N VAL A 268 -1.75 -17.99 -12.77
CA VAL A 268 -2.60 -18.43 -11.64
C VAL A 268 -2.16 -17.79 -10.31
N MET A 269 -0.88 -17.50 -10.17
CA MET A 269 -0.31 -16.83 -8.99
C MET A 269 -0.25 -15.30 -9.13
N ALA A 270 -0.56 -14.76 -10.31
CA ALA A 270 -0.38 -13.34 -10.62
C ALA A 270 -1.04 -12.36 -9.63
N PRO A 271 -2.30 -12.55 -9.16
CA PRO A 271 -2.92 -11.68 -8.18
C PRO A 271 -2.17 -11.72 -6.84
N ARG A 272 -1.74 -12.90 -6.43
CA ARG A 272 -1.07 -13.18 -5.16
C ARG A 272 0.34 -12.62 -5.12
N MET A 273 1.09 -12.75 -6.22
CA MET A 273 2.43 -12.19 -6.36
C MET A 273 2.43 -10.65 -6.38
N GLY A 274 1.30 -10.02 -6.71
CA GLY A 274 1.15 -8.56 -6.59
C GLY A 274 1.27 -8.10 -5.14
N ILE A 275 0.61 -8.78 -4.22
CA ILE A 275 0.69 -8.53 -2.78
C ILE A 275 2.11 -8.80 -2.28
N PHE A 276 2.72 -9.89 -2.72
CA PHE A 276 4.08 -10.26 -2.35
C PHE A 276 5.09 -9.19 -2.78
N ILE A 277 5.05 -8.71 -4.03
CA ILE A 277 5.92 -7.62 -4.51
C ILE A 277 5.73 -6.37 -3.65
N MET A 278 4.49 -6.02 -3.36
CA MET A 278 4.16 -4.82 -2.62
C MET A 278 4.70 -4.90 -1.18
N ILE A 279 4.49 -6.01 -0.49
CA ILE A 279 4.97 -6.22 0.87
C ILE A 279 6.50 -6.25 0.91
N THR A 280 7.14 -6.97 -0.02
CA THR A 280 8.61 -7.02 -0.10
C THR A 280 9.20 -5.65 -0.40
N THR A 281 8.61 -4.90 -1.35
CA THR A 281 9.06 -3.53 -1.64
C THR A 281 8.85 -2.61 -0.45
N ALA A 282 7.71 -2.73 0.24
CA ALA A 282 7.43 -1.96 1.43
C ALA A 282 8.52 -2.19 2.48
N GLY A 283 8.77 -3.43 2.79
CA GLY A 283 9.70 -3.77 3.86
C GLY A 283 11.13 -3.32 3.58
N VAL A 284 11.67 -3.63 2.40
CA VAL A 284 13.06 -3.27 2.06
C VAL A 284 13.27 -1.75 1.99
N CYS A 285 12.30 -1.01 1.46
CA CYS A 285 12.42 0.45 1.44
C CYS A 285 12.20 1.10 2.81
N MET A 286 11.77 0.34 3.81
CA MET A 286 11.50 0.83 5.16
C MET A 286 12.69 0.71 6.09
N VAL A 287 13.66 -0.10 5.70
CA VAL A 287 14.94 -0.23 6.40
C VAL A 287 15.93 0.70 5.70
N PRO A 288 16.28 1.83 6.29
CA PRO A 288 17.26 2.72 5.69
C PRO A 288 18.67 2.11 5.78
N GLY A 289 18.92 1.16 4.91
CA GLY A 289 20.24 0.57 4.71
C GLY A 289 20.73 -0.37 5.83
N PRO A 290 21.94 -0.89 5.67
CA PRO A 290 22.54 -1.89 6.58
C PRO A 290 22.88 -1.35 7.98
N TYR A 291 22.58 -0.11 8.29
CA TYR A 291 22.99 0.58 9.52
C TYR A 291 21.90 0.69 10.59
N GLU A 292 20.66 0.33 10.28
CA GLU A 292 19.59 0.40 11.27
C GLU A 292 19.56 -0.82 12.17
N SER A 293 19.20 -0.58 13.43
CA SER A 293 19.14 -1.66 14.41
C SER A 293 18.08 -2.69 14.02
N PHE A 294 18.37 -3.98 14.23
CA PHE A 294 17.42 -5.08 14.04
C PHE A 294 16.06 -4.84 14.73
N ALA A 295 16.06 -4.09 15.83
CA ALA A 295 14.85 -3.68 16.53
C ALA A 295 13.90 -2.83 15.67
N VAL A 296 14.44 -1.93 14.83
CA VAL A 296 13.62 -1.09 13.91
C VAL A 296 12.97 -1.96 12.84
N ILE A 297 13.72 -2.89 12.26
CA ILE A 297 13.20 -3.86 11.28
C ILE A 297 12.06 -4.67 11.87
N LEU A 298 12.25 -5.22 13.07
CA LEU A 298 11.21 -5.98 13.76
C LEU A 298 9.98 -5.11 14.05
N LYS A 299 10.18 -3.87 14.52
CA LYS A 299 9.09 -2.93 14.78
C LYS A 299 8.24 -2.69 13.53
N VAL A 300 8.87 -2.52 12.37
CA VAL A 300 8.19 -2.35 11.09
C VAL A 300 7.41 -3.60 10.71
N ILE A 301 8.05 -4.76 10.74
CA ILE A 301 7.42 -6.04 10.39
C ILE A 301 6.23 -6.32 11.28
N PHE A 302 6.37 -6.17 12.60
CA PHE A 302 5.26 -6.36 13.53
C PHE A 302 4.12 -5.36 13.29
N SER A 303 4.43 -4.10 12.95
CA SER A 303 3.42 -3.10 12.59
C SER A 303 2.63 -3.51 11.34
N MET A 304 3.31 -4.07 10.34
CA MET A 304 2.66 -4.57 9.13
C MET A 304 1.74 -5.76 9.43
N PHE A 305 2.19 -6.70 10.26
CA PHE A 305 1.35 -7.83 10.71
C PHE A 305 0.12 -7.34 11.49
N ALA A 306 0.32 -6.42 12.43
CA ALA A 306 -0.75 -5.87 13.24
C ALA A 306 -1.79 -5.13 12.36
N GLY A 307 -1.35 -4.38 11.36
CA GLY A 307 -2.24 -3.71 10.40
C GLY A 307 -3.07 -4.69 9.57
N MET A 308 -2.45 -5.79 9.09
CA MET A 308 -3.17 -6.85 8.37
C MET A 308 -4.18 -7.55 9.29
N ALA A 309 -3.80 -7.88 10.53
CA ALA A 309 -4.67 -8.52 11.50
C ALA A 309 -5.87 -7.64 11.85
N LEU A 310 -5.62 -6.36 12.12
CA LEU A 310 -6.66 -5.38 12.47
C LEU A 310 -7.72 -5.28 11.37
N SER A 311 -7.31 -5.05 10.13
CA SER A 311 -8.26 -4.97 9.02
C SER A 311 -9.00 -6.29 8.77
N THR A 312 -8.35 -7.43 8.99
CA THR A 312 -9.01 -8.73 8.90
C THR A 312 -10.09 -8.91 9.98
N ILE A 313 -9.79 -8.53 11.22
CA ILE A 313 -10.76 -8.56 12.32
C ILE A 313 -11.96 -7.66 12.00
N LEU A 314 -11.72 -6.43 11.57
CA LEU A 314 -12.80 -5.50 11.19
C LEU A 314 -13.62 -6.04 10.01
N TRP A 315 -12.99 -6.72 9.05
CA TRP A 315 -13.69 -7.36 7.95
C TRP A 315 -14.60 -8.50 8.41
N PHE A 316 -14.15 -9.31 9.36
CA PHE A 316 -14.99 -10.36 9.95
C PHE A 316 -16.19 -9.77 10.71
N ILE A 317 -16.00 -8.69 11.47
CA ILE A 317 -17.08 -7.99 12.16
C ILE A 317 -18.08 -7.45 11.13
N ASP A 318 -17.62 -6.74 10.08
CA ASP A 318 -18.51 -6.24 9.03
C ASP A 318 -19.25 -7.37 8.29
N SER A 319 -18.58 -8.47 7.99
CA SER A 319 -19.19 -9.63 7.32
C SER A 319 -20.24 -10.32 8.20
N SER A 320 -20.02 -10.39 9.51
CA SER A 320 -20.99 -10.94 10.47
C SER A 320 -22.23 -10.05 10.57
N LEU A 321 -22.06 -8.73 10.59
CA LEU A 321 -23.17 -7.78 10.56
C LEU A 321 -23.99 -7.90 9.27
N ARG A 322 -23.35 -8.12 8.12
CA ARG A 322 -24.05 -8.39 6.83
C ARG A 322 -24.94 -9.63 6.92
N SER A 323 -24.48 -10.69 7.55
CA SER A 323 -25.26 -11.94 7.68
C SER A 323 -26.50 -11.74 8.54
N VAL A 324 -26.40 -10.95 9.60
CA VAL A 324 -27.54 -10.60 10.47
C VAL A 324 -28.56 -9.73 9.72
N GLU A 325 -28.13 -8.71 9.00
CA GLU A 325 -29.03 -7.87 8.19
C GLU A 325 -29.86 -8.70 7.19
N LEU A 326 -29.21 -9.66 6.51
CA LEU A 326 -29.89 -10.53 5.54
C LEU A 326 -30.89 -11.49 6.20
N SER A 327 -30.68 -11.86 7.46
CA SER A 327 -31.57 -12.73 8.20
C SER A 327 -32.82 -12.00 8.75
N VAL A 328 -32.70 -10.68 8.97
CA VAL A 328 -33.77 -9.85 9.53
C VAL A 328 -34.72 -9.30 8.45
N VAL A 329 -34.31 -9.28 7.18
CA VAL A 329 -35.19 -8.86 6.09
C VAL A 329 -36.27 -9.93 5.86
N PRO A 330 -37.55 -9.64 6.12
CA PRO A 330 -38.64 -10.61 5.97
C PRO A 330 -38.70 -11.09 4.51
N MET A 331 -38.88 -12.40 4.31
CA MET A 331 -38.97 -13.09 3.01
C MET A 331 -39.95 -12.46 2.01
N ASN A 332 -40.88 -11.65 2.50
CA ASN A 332 -41.96 -11.04 1.70
C ASN A 332 -41.49 -9.88 0.77
N LYS A 333 -40.22 -9.49 0.80
CA LYS A 333 -39.66 -8.47 -0.08
C LYS A 333 -38.63 -9.01 -1.11
N ARG A 334 -38.53 -10.33 -1.23
CA ARG A 334 -37.78 -10.89 -2.37
C ARG A 334 -38.69 -10.81 -3.58
N GLU A 335 -38.48 -9.80 -4.44
CA GLU A 335 -39.06 -9.80 -5.78
C GLU A 335 -38.69 -11.15 -6.43
N PRO A 336 -39.66 -11.83 -7.07
CA PRO A 336 -39.35 -13.03 -7.82
C PRO A 336 -38.39 -12.64 -8.94
N ASP A 337 -37.23 -13.34 -8.98
CA ASP A 337 -36.30 -13.26 -10.09
C ASP A 337 -37.10 -13.47 -11.37
N THR A 338 -37.28 -12.40 -12.13
CA THR A 338 -37.86 -12.48 -13.49
C THR A 338 -36.88 -13.31 -14.32
N VAL A 339 -37.36 -14.47 -14.71
CA VAL A 339 -36.75 -15.45 -15.64
C VAL A 339 -36.48 -14.81 -16.99
#